data_cd0cccb594e86737304ff661ee6416bb
#
_entry.id   cd0cccb594e86737304ff661ee6416bb
#
_cell.length_a   1.000
_cell.length_b   1.000
_cell.length_c   1.000
_cell.angle_alpha   90.00
_cell.angle_beta   90.00
_cell.angle_gamma   90.00
#
_symmetry.space_group_name_H-M   'P 1'
#
loop_
_entity.id
_entity.type
_entity.pdbx_description
1 polymer ?
#
loop_
_entity_poly.entity_id
_entity_poly.type
_entity_poly.pdbx_seq_one_letter_code
_entity_poly.pdbx_strand_id
1 'polypeptide(L)'
;MNVLWFEVTTPQRYKDNGIVYGGWQDSLERVITTCPDINLSISFIGERNNVGVKRVGNVEYIPMNLDFSLWEKVCNKLTSEIEIAHLMKQMLKVIEQVQPDLIQVFGTEWPFGHIAKFTNIPVVVHIM
;
A
#
# COMPACT_ATOMS: atom_id res chain seq x y z
N MET A 1 -13.28 -3.30 12.17
CA MET A 1 -12.82 -3.96 10.92
C MET A 1 -11.45 -3.41 10.54
N ASN A 2 -10.51 -4.29 10.30
CA ASN A 2 -9.17 -3.91 9.88
C ASN A 2 -9.10 -3.88 8.36
N VAL A 3 -8.80 -2.73 7.79
CA VAL A 3 -8.67 -2.52 6.34
C VAL A 3 -7.23 -2.19 6.00
N LEU A 4 -6.70 -2.87 5.01
CA LEU A 4 -5.35 -2.64 4.51
C LEU A 4 -5.42 -2.11 3.07
N TRP A 5 -4.79 -0.98 2.84
CA TRP A 5 -4.60 -0.41 1.51
C TRP A 5 -3.19 -0.67 1.00
N PHE A 6 -3.09 -1.00 -0.29
CA PHE A 6 -1.83 -0.95 -1.01
C PHE A 6 -1.91 0.13 -2.08
N GLU A 7 -0.99 1.06 -2.04
CA GLU A 7 -0.90 2.15 -3.00
C GLU A 7 0.55 2.42 -3.42
N VAL A 8 0.74 3.01 -4.57
CA VAL A 8 2.08 3.27 -5.12
C VAL A 8 2.69 4.52 -4.50
N THR A 9 1.89 5.57 -4.40
CA THR A 9 2.36 6.88 -3.95
C THR A 9 2.45 6.94 -2.43
N THR A 10 3.46 7.63 -1.94
CA THR A 10 3.61 7.89 -0.51
C THR A 10 2.49 8.80 -0.01
N PRO A 11 1.73 8.40 1.02
CA PRO A 11 0.68 9.25 1.59
C PRO A 11 1.22 10.58 2.11
N GLN A 12 0.45 11.65 1.93
CA GLN A 12 0.86 12.99 2.37
C GLN A 12 1.07 13.07 3.88
N ARG A 13 0.21 12.42 4.64
CA ARG A 13 0.32 12.41 6.10
C ARG A 13 1.60 11.73 6.58
N TYR A 14 2.09 10.74 5.84
CA TYR A 14 3.36 10.10 6.14
C TYR A 14 4.55 11.05 5.89
N LYS A 15 4.47 11.86 4.85
CA LYS A 15 5.52 12.83 4.52
C LYS A 15 5.65 13.97 5.53
N ASP A 16 4.63 14.19 6.34
CA ASP A 16 4.61 15.22 7.40
C ASP A 16 4.83 16.66 6.89
N ASN A 17 4.34 16.96 5.70
CA ASN A 17 4.58 18.25 5.05
C ASN A 17 3.58 19.34 5.46
N GLY A 18 2.61 19.05 6.31
CA GLY A 18 1.62 20.02 6.79
C GLY A 18 0.73 20.64 5.71
N ILE A 19 1.05 20.44 4.45
CA ILE A 19 0.31 20.95 3.30
C ILE A 19 -0.41 19.77 2.65
N VAL A 20 -1.71 19.83 2.70
CA VAL A 20 -2.56 18.78 2.16
C VAL A 20 -2.91 19.13 0.72
N TYR A 21 -2.05 18.80 -0.19
CA TYR A 21 -2.43 18.66 -1.58
C TYR A 21 -2.73 17.18 -1.82
N GLY A 22 -3.94 16.77 -1.44
CA GLY A 22 -4.33 15.40 -1.60
C GLY A 22 -4.86 15.13 -2.98
N GLY A 23 -4.40 14.06 -3.60
CA GLY A 23 -5.16 13.39 -4.61
C GLY A 23 -6.44 12.79 -4.00
N TRP A 24 -7.22 12.15 -4.82
CA TRP A 24 -8.47 11.51 -4.36
C TRP A 24 -8.25 10.44 -3.27
N GLN A 25 -7.08 9.80 -3.24
CA GLN A 25 -6.71 8.83 -2.21
C GLN A 25 -6.64 9.48 -0.83
N ASP A 26 -6.02 10.64 -0.72
CA ASP A 26 -5.94 11.37 0.55
C ASP A 26 -7.33 11.86 1.00
N SER A 27 -8.18 12.22 0.06
CA SER A 27 -9.56 12.59 0.36
C SER A 27 -10.36 11.41 0.91
N LEU A 28 -10.20 10.24 0.30
CA LEU A 28 -10.83 9.00 0.77
C LEU A 28 -10.32 8.61 2.16
N GLU A 29 -9.02 8.72 2.38
CA GLU A 29 -8.39 8.47 3.68
C GLU A 29 -9.02 9.32 4.79
N ARG A 30 -9.23 10.61 4.52
CA ARG A 30 -9.87 11.51 5.50
C ARG A 30 -11.27 11.07 5.86
N VAL A 31 -12.05 10.64 4.87
CA VAL A 31 -13.42 10.17 5.13
C VAL A 31 -13.39 8.89 5.96
N ILE A 32 -12.55 7.93 5.61
CA ILE A 32 -12.48 6.65 6.32
C ILE A 32 -11.98 6.82 7.75
N THR A 33 -11.07 7.74 7.99
CA THR A 33 -10.56 8.01 9.35
C THR A 33 -11.61 8.58 10.30
N THR A 34 -12.74 9.07 9.78
CA THR A 34 -13.89 9.47 10.61
C THR A 34 -14.77 8.30 11.03
N CYS A 35 -14.58 7.12 10.46
CA CYS A 35 -15.36 5.93 10.79
C CYS A 35 -14.72 5.20 11.98
N PRO A 36 -15.35 5.19 13.17
CA PRO A 36 -14.74 4.63 14.38
C PRO A 36 -14.55 3.11 14.31
N ASP A 37 -15.33 2.42 13.48
CA ASP A 37 -15.30 0.97 13.35
C ASP A 37 -14.24 0.45 12.37
N ILE A 38 -13.50 1.35 11.71
CA ILE A 38 -12.49 1.00 10.74
C ILE A 38 -11.10 1.37 11.28
N ASN A 39 -10.24 0.36 11.35
CA ASN A 39 -8.81 0.54 11.59
C ASN A 39 -8.09 0.46 10.24
N LEU A 40 -7.55 1.58 9.78
CA LEU A 40 -6.90 1.67 8.48
C LEU A 40 -5.40 1.52 8.61
N SER A 41 -4.84 0.64 7.79
CA SER A 41 -3.41 0.54 7.55
C SER A 41 -3.15 0.81 6.07
N ILE A 42 -2.16 1.62 5.77
CA ILE A 42 -1.78 1.96 4.40
C ILE A 42 -0.35 1.52 4.15
N SER A 43 -0.17 0.59 3.22
CA SER A 43 1.13 0.17 2.75
C SER A 43 1.40 0.75 1.37
N PHE A 44 2.60 1.22 1.17
CA PHE A 44 2.99 1.92 -0.05
C PHE A 44 4.45 1.61 -0.39
N ILE A 45 4.83 1.90 -1.62
CA ILE A 45 6.22 1.74 -2.03
C ILE A 45 7.02 2.90 -1.48
N GLY A 46 7.87 2.60 -0.50
CA GLY A 46 8.69 3.62 0.14
C GLY A 46 9.78 4.17 -0.76
N GLU A 47 10.00 5.47 -0.64
CA GLU A 47 11.20 6.09 -1.20
C GLU A 47 12.41 5.71 -0.34
N ARG A 48 13.63 5.87 -0.88
CA ARG A 48 14.88 5.48 -0.17
C ARG A 48 15.04 6.08 1.22
N ASN A 49 14.40 7.23 1.48
CA ASN A 49 14.49 7.97 2.74
C ASN A 49 13.33 7.66 3.69
N ASN A 50 12.35 6.86 3.27
CA ASN A 50 11.23 6.49 4.10
C ASN A 50 11.60 5.24 4.90
N VAL A 51 11.84 5.43 6.17
CA VAL A 51 12.31 4.37 7.05
C VAL A 51 11.28 4.14 8.15
N GLY A 52 10.72 2.95 8.16
CA GLY A 52 9.93 2.45 9.28
C GLY A 52 8.45 2.79 9.24
N VAL A 53 7.73 2.05 10.08
CA VAL A 53 6.29 2.20 10.30
C VAL A 53 6.03 3.47 11.11
N LYS A 54 5.02 4.23 10.67
CA LYS A 54 4.61 5.46 11.35
C LYS A 54 3.12 5.41 11.62
N ARG A 55 2.71 5.80 12.82
CA ARG A 55 1.31 5.91 13.17
C ARG A 55 0.92 7.36 13.33
N VAL A 56 -0.12 7.80 12.61
CA VAL A 56 -0.68 9.15 12.71
C VAL A 56 -2.18 9.01 12.99
N GLY A 57 -2.60 9.42 14.19
CA GLY A 57 -3.97 9.21 14.63
C GLY A 57 -4.32 7.72 14.68
N ASN A 58 -5.37 7.33 13.98
CA ASN A 58 -5.84 5.94 13.89
C ASN A 58 -5.37 5.21 12.61
N VAL A 59 -4.41 5.80 11.88
CA VAL A 59 -3.87 5.23 10.64
C VAL A 59 -2.43 4.78 10.86
N GLU A 60 -2.13 3.57 10.44
CA GLU A 60 -0.79 3.02 10.42
C GLU A 60 -0.23 3.04 8.99
N TYR A 61 0.94 3.65 8.82
CA TYR A 61 1.60 3.76 7.52
C TYR A 61 2.79 2.83 7.49
N ILE A 62 2.80 1.91 6.52
CA ILE A 62 3.78 0.84 6.41
C ILE A 62 4.50 0.92 5.06
N PRO A 63 5.69 1.52 4.99
CA PRO A 63 6.44 1.53 3.74
C PRO A 63 6.98 0.12 3.42
N MET A 64 6.81 -0.29 2.16
CA MET A 64 7.46 -1.49 1.65
C MET A 64 8.82 -1.10 1.08
N ASN A 65 9.86 -1.75 1.58
CA ASN A 65 11.21 -1.54 1.08
C ASN A 65 11.46 -2.46 -0.12
N LEU A 66 11.27 -1.90 -1.30
CA LEU A 66 11.64 -2.56 -2.54
C LEU A 66 13.00 -2.04 -2.98
N ASP A 67 13.85 -2.93 -3.48
CA ASP A 67 15.11 -2.51 -4.06
C ASP A 67 14.84 -1.78 -5.38
N PHE A 68 15.05 -0.47 -5.38
CA PHE A 68 14.80 0.37 -6.56
C PHE A 68 15.64 -0.02 -7.77
N SER A 69 16.82 -0.60 -7.57
CA SER A 69 17.64 -1.11 -8.67
C SER A 69 16.96 -2.29 -9.37
N LEU A 70 16.23 -3.09 -8.60
CA LEU A 70 15.36 -4.14 -9.13
C LEU A 70 14.17 -3.53 -9.88
N TRP A 71 13.57 -2.48 -9.33
CA TRP A 71 12.42 -1.81 -9.96
C TRP A 71 12.75 -1.11 -11.27
N GLU A 72 13.89 -0.45 -11.37
CA GLU A 72 14.35 0.12 -12.64
C GLU A 72 14.51 -0.96 -13.71
N LYS A 73 14.98 -2.13 -13.33
CA LYS A 73 15.06 -3.29 -14.22
C LYS A 73 13.68 -3.84 -14.57
N VAL A 74 12.71 -3.77 -13.65
CA VAL A 74 11.32 -4.20 -13.84
C VAL A 74 10.59 -3.30 -14.81
N CYS A 75 10.70 -1.98 -14.62
CA CYS A 75 10.06 -1.00 -15.50
C CYS A 75 10.62 -1.05 -16.92
N ASN A 76 11.86 -1.49 -17.09
CA ASN A 76 12.54 -1.59 -18.38
C ASN A 76 12.43 -2.96 -19.04
N LYS A 77 12.06 -3.99 -18.28
CA LYS A 77 11.81 -5.35 -18.78
C LYS A 77 10.43 -5.78 -18.31
N LEU A 78 9.43 -5.54 -19.12
CA LEU A 78 8.09 -6.07 -18.98
C LEU A 78 8.14 -7.55 -18.55
N THR A 79 7.70 -7.84 -17.34
CA THR A 79 7.49 -9.17 -16.80
C THR A 79 8.74 -9.96 -16.40
N SER A 80 9.33 -9.64 -15.29
CA SER A 80 9.97 -10.75 -14.62
C SER A 80 9.02 -11.27 -13.53
N GLU A 81 8.62 -12.52 -13.66
CA GLU A 81 7.85 -13.25 -12.65
C GLU A 81 8.53 -13.18 -11.27
N ILE A 82 9.87 -13.08 -11.27
CA ILE A 82 10.70 -12.95 -10.07
C ILE A 82 10.39 -11.66 -9.31
N GLU A 83 10.12 -10.59 -10.01
CA GLU A 83 9.90 -9.28 -9.41
C GLU A 83 8.49 -9.14 -8.87
N ILE A 84 7.52 -9.71 -9.58
CA ILE A 84 6.16 -9.87 -9.07
C ILE A 84 6.19 -10.74 -7.83
N ALA A 85 6.93 -11.83 -7.84
CA ALA A 85 7.10 -12.72 -6.68
C ALA A 85 7.73 -11.98 -5.50
N HIS A 86 8.72 -11.12 -5.73
CA HIS A 86 9.34 -10.30 -4.68
C HIS A 86 8.34 -9.30 -4.08
N LEU A 87 7.57 -8.60 -4.93
CA LEU A 87 6.52 -7.70 -4.49
C LEU A 87 5.47 -8.45 -3.67
N MET A 88 5.00 -9.58 -4.17
CA MET A 88 4.00 -10.40 -3.46
C MET A 88 4.52 -10.86 -2.10
N LYS A 89 5.78 -11.21 -2.01
CA LYS A 89 6.42 -11.59 -0.74
C LYS A 89 6.40 -10.43 0.26
N GLN A 90 6.70 -9.21 -0.18
CA GLN A 90 6.64 -8.03 0.68
C GLN A 90 5.20 -7.72 1.11
N MET A 91 4.25 -7.81 0.19
CA MET A 91 2.83 -7.60 0.50
C MET A 91 2.33 -8.64 1.50
N LEU A 92 2.71 -9.90 1.36
CA LEU A 92 2.32 -10.96 2.29
C LEU A 92 2.88 -10.72 3.70
N LYS A 93 4.09 -10.18 3.82
CA LYS A 93 4.64 -9.78 5.12
C LYS A 93 3.79 -8.71 5.79
N VAL A 94 3.35 -7.72 5.02
CA VAL A 94 2.47 -6.66 5.53
C VAL A 94 1.12 -7.23 5.94
N ILE A 95 0.54 -8.12 5.15
CA ILE A 95 -0.73 -8.79 5.46
C ILE A 95 -0.61 -9.60 6.76
N GLU A 96 0.47 -10.33 6.95
CA GLU A 96 0.73 -11.08 8.16
C GLU A 96 0.84 -10.16 9.38
N GLN A 97 1.49 -9.02 9.23
CA GLN A 97 1.67 -8.03 10.29
C GLN A 97 0.35 -7.34 10.67
N VAL A 98 -0.46 -6.98 9.69
CA VAL A 98 -1.70 -6.20 9.90
C VAL A 98 -2.88 -7.10 10.25
N GLN A 99 -2.96 -8.30 9.72
CA GLN A 99 -4.11 -9.20 9.86
C GLN A 99 -5.42 -8.52 9.44
N PRO A 100 -5.52 -8.04 8.19
CA PRO A 100 -6.69 -7.29 7.75
C PRO A 100 -7.90 -8.20 7.49
N ASP A 101 -9.08 -7.62 7.62
CA ASP A 101 -10.34 -8.25 7.22
C ASP A 101 -10.66 -8.00 5.74
N LEU A 102 -10.11 -6.91 5.19
CA LEU A 102 -10.29 -6.49 3.81
C LEU A 102 -9.02 -5.83 3.29
N ILE A 103 -8.66 -6.17 2.06
CA ILE A 103 -7.55 -5.53 1.34
C ILE A 103 -8.12 -4.74 0.18
N GLN A 104 -7.66 -3.50 0.03
CA GLN A 104 -7.97 -2.68 -1.13
C GLN A 104 -6.67 -2.28 -1.84
N VAL A 105 -6.63 -2.50 -3.15
CA VAL A 105 -5.50 -2.10 -3.99
C VAL A 105 -5.95 -1.01 -4.96
N PHE A 106 -5.10 -0.02 -5.17
CA PHE A 106 -5.40 1.13 -6.01
C PHE A 106 -4.66 1.05 -7.32
N GLY A 107 -5.42 1.09 -8.41
CA GLY A 107 -4.91 1.09 -9.77
C GLY A 107 -4.59 -0.30 -10.30
N THR A 108 -4.55 -0.37 -11.61
CA THR A 108 -4.18 -1.56 -12.38
C THR A 108 -2.80 -1.46 -13.01
N GLU A 109 -2.16 -0.32 -12.86
CA GLU A 109 -0.84 -0.04 -13.45
C GLU A 109 0.28 -0.85 -12.79
N TRP A 110 0.06 -1.24 -11.53
CA TRP A 110 0.98 -2.05 -10.76
C TRP A 110 0.37 -3.43 -10.47
N PRO A 111 1.19 -4.46 -10.34
CA PRO A 111 0.68 -5.84 -10.17
C PRO A 111 0.13 -6.14 -8.78
N PHE A 112 -0.34 -5.15 -8.04
CA PHE A 112 -0.91 -5.35 -6.70
C PHE A 112 -2.10 -6.30 -6.68
N GLY A 113 -2.91 -6.29 -7.72
CA GLY A 113 -4.08 -7.16 -7.81
C GLY A 113 -3.75 -8.66 -7.78
N HIS A 114 -2.52 -9.04 -8.14
CA HIS A 114 -2.06 -10.42 -8.07
C HIS A 114 -2.08 -10.99 -6.64
N ILE A 115 -2.11 -10.12 -5.63
CA ILE A 115 -2.15 -10.58 -4.23
C ILE A 115 -3.38 -11.45 -3.94
N ALA A 116 -4.46 -11.26 -4.68
CA ALA A 116 -5.68 -12.06 -4.54
C ALA A 116 -5.45 -13.57 -4.74
N LYS A 117 -4.40 -13.94 -5.46
CA LYS A 117 -4.02 -15.34 -5.69
C LYS A 117 -3.32 -15.96 -4.47
N PHE A 118 -2.82 -15.16 -3.56
CA PHE A 118 -1.96 -15.61 -2.46
C PHE A 118 -2.61 -15.47 -1.08
N THR A 119 -3.82 -14.94 -1.01
CA THR A 119 -4.53 -14.75 0.25
C THR A 119 -5.99 -15.13 0.11
N ASN A 120 -6.59 -15.57 1.22
CA ASN A 120 -8.04 -15.83 1.31
C ASN A 120 -8.81 -14.59 1.79
N ILE A 121 -8.11 -13.52 2.15
CA ILE A 121 -8.73 -12.27 2.56
C ILE A 121 -9.34 -11.60 1.31
N PRO A 122 -10.57 -11.08 1.40
CA PRO A 122 -11.19 -10.38 0.27
C PRO A 122 -10.32 -9.22 -0.22
N VAL A 123 -10.13 -9.16 -1.53
CA VAL A 123 -9.34 -8.11 -2.19
C VAL A 123 -10.24 -7.33 -3.13
N VAL A 124 -10.30 -6.01 -2.93
CA VAL A 124 -11.00 -5.09 -3.82
C VAL A 124 -9.96 -4.33 -4.65
N VAL A 125 -10.14 -4.35 -5.96
CA VAL A 125 -9.29 -3.60 -6.88
C VAL A 125 -10.05 -2.34 -7.29
N HIS A 126 -9.50 -1.19 -6.97
CA HIS A 126 -10.05 0.08 -7.41
C HIS A 126 -9.46 0.44 -8.77
N ILE A 127 -10.31 0.44 -9.77
CA ILE A 127 -9.95 0.78 -11.15
C ILE A 127 -10.18 2.29 -11.35
N MET A 128 -9.14 2.96 -11.74
CA MET A 128 -9.20 4.40 -12.05
C MET A 128 -9.45 4.64 -13.52
#